data_63cf73f1e09401d1a8bec0df764ecb6b
#
_entry.id   63cf73f1e09401d1a8bec0df764ecb6b
#
_cell.length_a   1.000
_cell.length_b   1.000
_cell.length_c   1.000
_cell.angle_alpha   90.00
_cell.angle_beta   90.00
_cell.angle_gamma   90.00
#
_symmetry.space_group_name_H-M   'P 1'
#
loop_
_entity.id
_entity.type
_entity.pdbx_description
1 polymer ?
#
loop_
_entity_poly.entity_id
_entity_poly.type
_entity_poly.pdbx_seq_one_letter_code
_entity_poly.pdbx_strand_id
1 'polypeptide(L)'
;MKKLNFLKGIVDFVWITMLVTIPFLLFFVGMVLFSNEPLDIPIEINGTTLEVVDFKSKLIFVFLIISVSLIIYGLFLFRKLLRLFQLRVIFDSEIVMLLKRIGFVIILSAFLGGIPNFISELLNNNISLSLGLNPFVLLFSLGLFFLVLSEV
;
A
#
# COMPACT_ATOMS: atom_id res chain seq x y z
N MET A 1 -5.49 -19.74 20.74
CA MET A 1 -4.11 -19.75 20.24
C MET A 1 -3.96 -20.31 18.82
N LYS A 2 -4.63 -21.41 18.42
CA LYS A 2 -4.50 -21.97 17.06
C LYS A 2 -4.85 -20.95 15.95
N LYS A 3 -5.93 -20.17 16.11
CA LYS A 3 -6.34 -19.15 15.11
C LYS A 3 -5.31 -18.01 14.96
N LEU A 4 -4.71 -17.56 16.05
CA LEU A 4 -3.68 -16.50 16.03
C LEU A 4 -2.40 -16.98 15.34
N ASN A 5 -1.98 -18.24 15.60
CA ASN A 5 -0.83 -18.83 14.93
C ASN A 5 -1.07 -19.01 13.43
N PHE A 6 -2.28 -19.40 13.04
CA PHE A 6 -2.69 -19.50 11.64
C PHE A 6 -2.66 -18.13 10.94
N LEU A 7 -3.26 -17.12 11.57
CA LEU A 7 -3.24 -15.74 11.04
C LEU A 7 -1.80 -15.24 10.86
N LYS A 8 -0.95 -15.46 11.87
CA LYS A 8 0.46 -15.07 11.77
C LYS A 8 1.17 -15.81 10.65
N GLY A 9 0.91 -17.11 10.46
CA GLY A 9 1.48 -17.88 9.35
C GLY A 9 1.12 -17.30 7.99
N ILE A 10 -0.15 -16.87 7.80
CA ILE A 10 -0.58 -16.19 6.58
C ILE A 10 0.17 -14.86 6.39
N VAL A 11 0.24 -14.04 7.44
CA VAL A 11 0.92 -12.73 7.37
C VAL A 11 2.42 -12.90 7.11
N ASP A 12 3.06 -13.88 7.74
CA ASP A 12 4.47 -14.20 7.50
C ASP A 12 4.72 -14.67 6.05
N PHE A 13 3.82 -15.50 5.51
CA PHE A 13 3.88 -15.94 4.12
C PHE A 13 3.73 -14.77 3.14
N VAL A 14 2.71 -13.94 3.33
CA VAL A 14 2.48 -12.75 2.48
C VAL A 14 3.69 -11.81 2.56
N TRP A 15 4.24 -11.59 3.75
CA TRP A 15 5.39 -10.72 3.92
C TRP A 15 6.64 -11.24 3.21
N ILE A 16 6.93 -12.55 3.28
CA ILE A 16 8.05 -13.18 2.57
C ILE A 16 7.85 -13.04 1.05
N THR A 17 6.63 -13.32 0.56
CA THR A 17 6.31 -13.17 -0.86
C THR A 17 6.53 -11.72 -1.34
N MET A 18 6.04 -10.74 -0.57
CA MET A 18 6.26 -9.32 -0.87
C MET A 18 7.76 -8.96 -0.89
N LEU A 19 8.54 -9.49 0.04
CA LEU A 19 9.97 -9.22 0.11
C LEU A 19 10.72 -9.76 -1.12
N VAL A 20 10.32 -10.92 -1.65
CA VAL A 20 10.87 -11.46 -2.90
C VAL A 20 10.44 -10.62 -4.11
N THR A 21 9.24 -10.06 -4.09
CA THR A 21 8.70 -9.25 -5.20
C THR A 21 9.35 -7.85 -5.28
N ILE A 22 9.82 -7.28 -4.16
CA ILE A 22 10.44 -5.94 -4.12
C ILE A 22 11.58 -5.76 -5.12
N PRO A 23 12.59 -6.64 -5.23
CA PRO A 23 13.68 -6.47 -6.18
C PRO A 23 13.20 -6.42 -7.64
N PHE A 24 12.21 -7.25 -7.98
CA PHE A 24 11.62 -7.24 -9.33
C PHE A 24 10.86 -5.95 -9.60
N LEU A 25 10.12 -5.46 -8.62
CA LEU A 25 9.39 -4.19 -8.72
C LEU A 25 10.36 -3.02 -8.87
N LEU A 26 11.44 -2.98 -8.09
CA LEU A 26 12.47 -1.93 -8.18
C LEU A 26 13.19 -1.98 -9.54
N PHE A 27 13.50 -3.17 -10.04
CA PHE A 27 14.11 -3.34 -11.37
C PHE A 27 13.17 -2.83 -12.47
N PHE A 28 11.90 -3.25 -12.44
CA PHE A 28 10.90 -2.81 -13.42
C PHE A 28 10.72 -1.30 -13.42
N VAL A 29 10.61 -0.72 -12.22
CA VAL A 29 10.50 0.72 -12.06
C VAL A 29 11.75 1.45 -12.53
N GLY A 30 12.94 0.92 -12.21
CA GLY A 30 14.18 1.44 -12.75
C GLY A 30 14.16 1.51 -14.27
N MET A 31 13.72 0.43 -14.92
CA MET A 31 13.55 0.43 -16.37
C MET A 31 12.61 1.55 -16.84
N VAL A 32 11.43 1.68 -16.24
CA VAL A 32 10.44 2.71 -16.62
C VAL A 32 10.97 4.13 -16.40
N LEU A 33 11.63 4.39 -15.29
CA LEU A 33 12.14 5.74 -14.97
C LEU A 33 13.30 6.18 -15.87
N PHE A 34 14.17 5.24 -16.24
CA PHE A 34 15.36 5.52 -17.08
C PHE A 34 15.13 5.29 -18.58
N SER A 35 14.04 4.63 -18.98
CA SER A 35 13.67 4.51 -20.37
C SER A 35 13.14 5.84 -20.90
N ASN A 36 13.58 6.20 -22.10
CA ASN A 36 13.02 7.30 -22.89
C ASN A 36 12.22 6.79 -24.09
N GLU A 37 12.15 5.48 -24.28
CA GLU A 37 11.43 4.84 -25.37
C GLU A 37 10.04 4.39 -24.89
N PRO A 38 9.02 4.38 -25.76
CA PRO A 38 7.73 3.81 -25.45
C PRO A 38 7.92 2.33 -25.07
N LEU A 39 7.30 1.92 -23.97
CA LEU A 39 7.31 0.52 -23.58
C LEU A 39 6.38 -0.24 -24.54
N ASP A 40 6.90 -1.30 -25.18
CA ASP A 40 6.10 -2.22 -26.01
C ASP A 40 5.04 -3.00 -25.23
N ILE A 41 4.98 -2.80 -23.93
CA ILE A 41 4.04 -3.46 -23.02
C ILE A 41 2.97 -2.44 -22.64
N PRO A 42 1.69 -2.65 -22.99
CA PRO A 42 0.61 -1.79 -22.53
C PRO A 42 0.47 -1.93 -21.00
N ILE A 43 0.84 -0.88 -20.28
CA ILE A 43 0.69 -0.83 -18.83
C ILE A 43 -0.65 -0.17 -18.53
N GLU A 44 -1.60 -0.95 -18.01
CA GLU A 44 -2.86 -0.43 -17.50
C GLU A 44 -2.72 -0.10 -16.03
N ILE A 45 -2.92 1.16 -15.67
CA ILE A 45 -3.06 1.60 -14.30
C ILE A 45 -4.48 2.14 -14.13
N ASN A 46 -5.29 1.45 -13.34
CA ASN A 46 -6.68 1.84 -13.03
C ASN A 46 -7.54 2.10 -14.29
N GLY A 47 -7.39 1.27 -15.32
CA GLY A 47 -8.17 1.38 -16.56
C GLY A 47 -7.65 2.42 -17.56
N THR A 48 -6.51 3.05 -17.28
CA THR A 48 -5.84 3.96 -18.22
C THR A 48 -4.61 3.24 -18.80
N THR A 49 -4.58 3.04 -20.13
CA THR A 49 -3.41 2.51 -20.81
C THR A 49 -2.36 3.61 -20.96
N LEU A 50 -1.16 3.36 -20.44
CA LEU A 50 -0.02 4.24 -20.62
C LEU A 50 0.73 3.81 -21.87
N GLU A 51 0.48 4.49 -22.98
CA GLU A 51 1.14 4.21 -24.27
C GLU A 51 2.53 4.86 -24.38
N VAL A 52 2.78 5.92 -23.63
CA VAL A 52 4.03 6.68 -23.66
C VAL A 52 4.55 6.93 -22.27
N VAL A 53 5.85 6.75 -22.05
CA VAL A 53 6.51 7.07 -20.79
C VAL A 53 6.79 8.56 -20.71
N ASP A 54 5.74 9.37 -20.55
CA ASP A 54 5.84 10.80 -20.32
C ASP A 54 6.24 11.09 -18.85
N PHE A 55 6.70 12.31 -18.59
CA PHE A 55 7.06 12.77 -17.25
C PHE A 55 5.93 12.52 -16.22
N LYS A 56 4.67 12.69 -16.65
CA LYS A 56 3.48 12.42 -15.81
C LYS A 56 3.40 10.96 -15.40
N SER A 57 3.61 10.04 -16.34
CA SER A 57 3.62 8.60 -16.09
C SER A 57 4.73 8.22 -15.09
N LYS A 58 5.93 8.79 -15.25
CA LYS A 58 7.05 8.60 -14.33
C LYS A 58 6.69 9.07 -12.92
N LEU A 59 6.01 10.20 -12.77
CA LEU A 59 5.56 10.72 -11.49
C LEU A 59 4.53 9.78 -10.82
N ILE A 60 3.56 9.27 -11.59
CA ILE A 60 2.57 8.28 -11.13
C ILE A 60 3.27 7.03 -10.58
N PHE A 61 4.26 6.51 -11.29
CA PHE A 61 5.05 5.35 -10.83
C PHE A 61 5.76 5.62 -9.51
N VAL A 62 6.36 6.80 -9.33
CA VAL A 62 7.02 7.18 -8.09
C VAL A 62 6.05 7.15 -6.91
N PHE A 63 4.86 7.76 -7.05
CA PHE A 63 3.84 7.72 -5.99
C PHE A 63 3.36 6.30 -5.69
N LEU A 64 3.17 5.49 -6.73
CA LEU A 64 2.76 4.10 -6.57
C LEU A 64 3.79 3.28 -5.78
N ILE A 65 5.09 3.45 -6.07
CA ILE A 65 6.16 2.75 -5.35
C ILE A 65 6.19 3.17 -3.88
N ILE A 66 6.10 4.46 -3.61
CA ILE A 66 6.09 4.97 -2.24
C ILE A 66 4.89 4.37 -1.49
N SER A 67 3.70 4.36 -2.12
CA SER A 67 2.49 3.77 -1.54
C SER A 67 2.68 2.28 -1.23
N VAL A 68 3.18 1.49 -2.19
CA VAL A 68 3.43 0.05 -2.01
C VAL A 68 4.47 -0.18 -0.91
N SER A 69 5.55 0.62 -0.86
CA SER A 69 6.57 0.51 0.18
C SER A 69 6.01 0.77 1.58
N LEU A 70 5.07 1.72 1.71
CA LEU A 70 4.37 1.99 2.96
C LEU A 70 3.47 0.81 3.37
N ILE A 71 2.75 0.18 2.42
CA ILE A 71 1.94 -1.02 2.71
C ILE A 71 2.83 -2.16 3.22
N ILE A 72 3.98 -2.38 2.60
CA ILE A 72 4.93 -3.42 3.02
C ILE A 72 5.45 -3.12 4.44
N TYR A 73 5.76 -1.86 4.73
CA TYR A 73 6.17 -1.44 6.07
C TYR A 73 5.02 -1.61 7.09
N GLY A 74 3.78 -1.27 6.72
CA GLY A 74 2.59 -1.51 7.54
C GLY A 74 2.41 -3.00 7.85
N LEU A 75 2.62 -3.87 6.86
CA LEU A 75 2.57 -5.31 7.04
C LEU A 75 3.67 -5.82 7.99
N PHE A 76 4.88 -5.26 7.92
CA PHE A 76 5.95 -5.55 8.87
C PHE A 76 5.57 -5.16 10.30
N LEU A 77 4.98 -3.98 10.51
CA LEU A 77 4.50 -3.55 11.82
C LEU A 77 3.37 -4.46 12.33
N PHE A 78 2.45 -4.86 11.45
CA PHE A 78 1.36 -5.77 11.78
C PHE A 78 1.89 -7.16 12.18
N ARG A 79 2.91 -7.65 11.50
CA ARG A 79 3.62 -8.88 11.88
C ARG A 79 4.22 -8.79 13.30
N LYS A 80 4.83 -7.63 13.63
CA LYS A 80 5.36 -7.36 14.97
C LYS A 80 4.25 -7.38 16.02
N LEU A 81 3.12 -6.74 15.73
CA LEU A 81 1.94 -6.72 16.58
C LEU A 81 1.41 -8.14 16.88
N LEU A 82 1.28 -8.97 15.82
CA LEU A 82 0.83 -10.37 16.01
C LEU A 82 1.78 -11.19 16.88
N ARG A 83 3.09 -10.91 16.80
CA ARG A 83 4.08 -11.55 17.67
C ARG A 83 3.87 -11.20 19.15
N LEU A 84 3.60 -9.93 19.46
CA LEU A 84 3.30 -9.49 20.83
C LEU A 84 2.02 -10.17 21.36
N PHE A 85 0.97 -10.28 20.55
CA PHE A 85 -0.23 -11.01 20.92
C PHE A 85 0.02 -12.50 21.20
N GLN A 86 0.95 -13.14 20.49
CA GLN A 86 1.35 -14.52 20.79
C GLN A 86 2.04 -14.64 22.15
N LEU A 87 2.80 -13.63 22.56
CA LEU A 87 3.44 -13.56 23.87
C LEU A 87 2.46 -13.20 24.99
N ARG A 88 1.15 -13.06 24.70
CA ARG A 88 0.08 -12.66 25.64
C ARG A 88 0.30 -11.28 26.27
N VAL A 89 1.11 -10.46 25.67
CA VAL A 89 1.26 -9.07 26.06
C VAL A 89 0.11 -8.33 25.40
N ILE A 90 -0.97 -8.02 26.13
CA ILE A 90 -2.19 -7.43 25.56
C ILE A 90 -2.32 -5.95 25.94
N PHE A 91 -1.80 -5.55 27.10
CA PHE A 91 -1.91 -4.20 27.64
C PHE A 91 -0.53 -3.56 27.81
N ASP A 92 0.19 -3.38 26.72
CA ASP A 92 1.49 -2.72 26.72
C ASP A 92 1.43 -1.45 25.87
N SER A 93 2.10 -0.42 26.31
CA SER A 93 2.29 0.83 25.57
C SER A 93 2.90 0.59 24.19
N GLU A 94 3.67 -0.48 24.00
CA GLU A 94 4.23 -0.87 22.71
C GLU A 94 3.14 -1.27 21.71
N ILE A 95 2.08 -1.96 22.16
CA ILE A 95 0.94 -2.34 21.30
C ILE A 95 0.18 -1.10 20.84
N VAL A 96 -0.12 -0.19 21.74
CA VAL A 96 -0.79 1.08 21.42
C VAL A 96 0.01 1.86 20.38
N MET A 97 1.32 1.96 20.60
CA MET A 97 2.20 2.65 19.65
C MET A 97 2.24 1.97 18.28
N LEU A 98 2.27 0.63 18.22
CA LEU A 98 2.25 -0.12 16.98
C LEU A 98 0.93 0.06 16.24
N LEU A 99 -0.21 -0.02 16.92
CA LEU A 99 -1.54 0.22 16.33
C LEU A 99 -1.62 1.61 15.71
N LYS A 100 -1.19 2.64 16.44
CA LYS A 100 -1.14 4.02 15.96
C LYS A 100 -0.27 4.15 14.71
N ARG A 101 0.93 3.57 14.72
CA ARG A 101 1.84 3.60 13.56
C ARG A 101 1.26 2.87 12.35
N ILE A 102 0.65 1.68 12.56
CA ILE A 102 -0.01 0.93 11.49
C ILE A 102 -1.13 1.76 10.88
N GLY A 103 -2.02 2.32 11.71
CA GLY A 103 -3.11 3.17 11.23
C GLY A 103 -2.62 4.35 10.40
N PHE A 104 -1.62 5.09 10.89
CA PHE A 104 -1.05 6.23 10.18
C PHE A 104 -0.40 5.83 8.85
N VAL A 105 0.38 4.75 8.82
CA VAL A 105 1.07 4.26 7.62
C VAL A 105 0.07 3.82 6.56
N ILE A 106 -1.02 3.13 6.94
CA ILE A 106 -2.06 2.69 6.01
C ILE A 106 -2.81 3.91 5.44
N ILE A 107 -3.17 4.89 6.26
CA ILE A 107 -3.82 6.13 5.79
C ILE A 107 -2.91 6.88 4.81
N LEU A 108 -1.64 7.05 5.16
CA LEU A 108 -0.67 7.72 4.30
C LEU A 108 -0.49 6.98 2.97
N SER A 109 -0.42 5.65 3.00
CA SER A 109 -0.37 4.82 1.80
C SER A 109 -1.63 4.98 0.94
N ALA A 110 -2.82 5.03 1.55
CA ALA A 110 -4.06 5.25 0.83
C ALA A 110 -4.06 6.60 0.11
N PHE A 111 -3.65 7.67 0.78
CA PHE A 111 -3.53 8.99 0.15
C PHE A 111 -2.56 8.97 -1.02
N LEU A 112 -1.35 8.46 -0.84
CA LEU A 112 -0.35 8.42 -1.91
C LEU A 112 -0.77 7.52 -3.08
N GLY A 113 -1.46 6.41 -2.81
CA GLY A 113 -2.02 5.54 -3.85
C GLY A 113 -3.22 6.14 -4.58
N GLY A 114 -3.94 7.08 -3.95
CA GLY A 114 -5.07 7.81 -4.55
C GLY A 114 -4.65 8.98 -5.45
N ILE A 115 -3.47 9.58 -5.21
CA ILE A 115 -2.97 10.72 -5.99
C ILE A 115 -2.91 10.43 -7.50
N PRO A 116 -2.39 9.29 -7.98
CA PRO A 116 -2.37 8.97 -9.40
C PRO A 116 -3.73 9.02 -10.06
N ASN A 117 -4.75 8.44 -9.41
CA ASN A 117 -6.13 8.45 -9.92
C ASN A 117 -6.68 9.87 -10.02
N PHE A 118 -6.49 10.66 -8.98
CA PHE A 118 -6.94 12.04 -8.93
C PHE A 118 -6.28 12.90 -10.03
N ILE A 119 -4.97 12.71 -10.26
CA ILE A 119 -4.26 13.42 -11.33
C ILE A 119 -4.79 12.99 -12.70
N SER A 120 -5.02 11.70 -12.94
CA SER A 120 -5.50 11.19 -14.22
C SER A 120 -6.92 11.69 -14.53
N GLU A 121 -7.82 11.73 -13.55
CA GLU A 121 -9.18 12.25 -13.68
C GLU A 121 -9.22 13.76 -13.99
N LEU A 122 -8.36 14.53 -13.30
CA LEU A 122 -8.21 15.97 -13.53
C LEU A 122 -7.74 16.28 -14.96
N LEU A 123 -6.85 15.47 -15.48
CA LEU A 123 -6.28 15.68 -16.83
C LEU A 123 -7.23 15.27 -17.95
N ASN A 124 -8.08 14.28 -17.71
CA ASN A 124 -9.02 13.76 -18.71
C ASN A 124 -10.37 14.48 -18.73
N ASN A 125 -10.57 15.53 -17.90
CA ASN A 125 -11.84 16.26 -17.73
C ASN A 125 -13.06 15.35 -17.41
N ASN A 126 -12.81 14.10 -17.02
CA ASN A 126 -13.83 13.13 -16.65
C ASN A 126 -13.78 12.90 -15.14
N ILE A 127 -14.38 13.80 -14.37
CA ILE A 127 -14.56 13.61 -12.93
C ILE A 127 -15.68 12.57 -12.74
N SER A 128 -15.33 11.30 -12.77
CA SER A 128 -16.24 10.22 -12.40
C SER A 128 -16.01 9.88 -10.91
N LEU A 129 -16.81 10.47 -10.05
CA LEU A 129 -16.92 10.03 -8.65
C LEU A 129 -17.56 8.64 -8.59
N SER A 130 -16.81 7.61 -8.91
CA SER A 130 -17.24 6.24 -8.66
C SER A 130 -17.11 5.94 -7.16
N LEU A 131 -18.21 6.18 -6.42
CA LEU A 131 -18.38 5.78 -5.01
C LEU A 131 -18.56 4.25 -4.89
N GLY A 132 -17.78 3.47 -5.64
CA GLY A 132 -17.70 2.03 -5.48
C GLY A 132 -16.79 1.62 -4.31
N LEU A 133 -16.59 0.31 -4.15
CA LEU A 133 -15.58 -0.27 -3.24
C LEU A 133 -14.17 0.10 -3.75
N ASN A 134 -13.85 1.39 -3.66
CA ASN A 134 -12.55 1.91 -4.07
C ASN A 134 -11.51 1.41 -3.05
N PRO A 135 -10.40 0.82 -3.50
CA PRO A 135 -9.29 0.42 -2.62
C PRO A 135 -8.82 1.52 -1.66
N PHE A 136 -8.93 2.78 -2.09
CA PHE A 136 -8.66 3.95 -1.24
C PHE A 136 -9.56 3.98 0.00
N VAL A 137 -10.88 3.86 -0.18
CA VAL A 137 -11.84 3.91 0.93
C VAL A 137 -11.64 2.74 1.89
N LEU A 138 -11.34 1.54 1.37
CA LEU A 138 -11.06 0.37 2.19
C LEU A 138 -9.79 0.54 3.02
N LEU A 139 -8.70 1.00 2.42
CA LEU A 139 -7.44 1.24 3.13
C LEU A 139 -7.58 2.37 4.15
N PHE A 140 -8.28 3.46 3.77
CA PHE A 140 -8.51 4.58 4.67
C PHE A 140 -9.33 4.18 5.89
N SER A 141 -10.43 3.45 5.69
CA SER A 141 -11.26 2.95 6.80
C SER A 141 -10.52 1.94 7.70
N LEU A 142 -9.69 1.08 7.10
CA LEU A 142 -8.83 0.17 7.86
C LEU A 142 -7.81 0.92 8.70
N GLY A 143 -7.19 1.96 8.15
CA GLY A 143 -6.27 2.82 8.88
C GLY A 143 -6.92 3.53 10.06
N LEU A 144 -8.12 4.10 9.86
CA LEU A 144 -8.92 4.71 10.93
C LEU A 144 -9.28 3.69 12.02
N PHE A 145 -9.67 2.48 11.63
CA PHE A 145 -9.94 1.41 12.58
C PHE A 145 -8.75 1.13 13.51
N PHE A 146 -7.54 1.05 12.98
CA PHE A 146 -6.34 0.87 13.80
C PHE A 146 -6.03 2.07 14.68
N LEU A 147 -6.30 3.31 14.22
CA LEU A 147 -6.15 4.50 15.07
C LEU A 147 -7.12 4.48 16.25
N VAL A 148 -8.39 4.17 16.00
CA VAL A 148 -9.41 4.07 17.07
C VAL A 148 -9.04 2.97 18.06
N LEU A 149 -8.59 1.79 17.59
CA LEU A 149 -8.11 0.72 18.47
C LEU A 149 -6.89 1.13 19.31
N SER A 150 -6.13 2.10 18.91
CA SER A 150 -4.98 2.59 19.67
C SER A 150 -5.37 3.54 20.81
N GLU A 151 -6.61 4.03 20.82
CA GLU A 151 -7.13 4.94 21.86
C GLU A 151 -7.94 4.21 22.93
N VAL A 152 -8.33 2.96 22.69
CA VAL A 152 -9.07 2.10 23.64
C VAL A 152 -8.12 1.30 24.53
#